data_115b32d824d36369c2840648a8ccc977
#
_entry.id   115b32d824d36369c2840648a8ccc977
#
_cell.length_a   1.000
_cell.length_b   1.000
_cell.length_c   1.000
_cell.angle_alpha   90.00
_cell.angle_beta   90.00
_cell.angle_gamma   90.00
#
_symmetry.space_group_name_H-M   'P 1'
#
loop_
_entity.id
_entity.type
_entity.pdbx_description
1 polymer ?
#
loop_
_entity_poly.entity_id
_entity_poly.type
_entity_poly.pdbx_seq_one_letter_code
_entity_poly.pdbx_strand_id
1 'polypeptide(L)'
;QKEKLEETARIECAALPAYARLELKGMHLDTARWRTAVAANDAEFREKRAALLECFKGTVEQDLFGEPGSDWGSDEQIKASCRKAGYAPRDLRKETLQTERDPRAKVIMEFREARGLKTAHGLEFLRFLHVADGRIHPDFNQIAANSGRSSCAEPNLQGIPRTPRYRSCFAAPAGRKIVT
;
A
#
# COMPACT_ATOMS: atom_id res chain seq x y z
N GLN A 1 11.94 18.76 -31.69
CA GLN A 1 12.23 17.81 -30.56
C GLN A 1 13.29 18.38 -29.62
N LYS A 2 14.39 18.98 -30.11
CA LYS A 2 15.49 19.53 -29.30
C LYS A 2 15.00 20.64 -28.35
N GLU A 3 14.26 21.62 -28.86
CA GLU A 3 13.70 22.72 -28.05
C GLU A 3 12.80 22.23 -26.90
N LYS A 4 11.95 21.20 -27.13
CA LYS A 4 11.11 20.61 -26.08
C LYS A 4 11.94 19.93 -25.01
N LEU A 5 13.05 19.29 -25.37
CA LEU A 5 13.97 18.69 -24.40
C LEU A 5 14.70 19.74 -23.56
N GLU A 6 15.09 20.85 -24.16
CA GLU A 6 15.73 21.96 -23.45
C GLU A 6 14.78 22.63 -22.45
N GLU A 7 13.51 22.81 -22.80
CA GLU A 7 12.50 23.33 -21.89
C GLU A 7 12.23 22.38 -20.74
N THR A 8 12.08 21.08 -21.03
CA THR A 8 11.91 20.05 -19.99
C THR A 8 13.11 20.03 -19.03
N ALA A 9 14.33 20.02 -19.57
CA ALA A 9 15.54 20.04 -18.76
C ALA A 9 15.61 21.28 -17.86
N ARG A 10 15.21 22.45 -18.36
CA ARG A 10 15.17 23.68 -17.57
C ARG A 10 14.17 23.59 -16.42
N ILE A 11 12.98 23.03 -16.66
CA ILE A 11 11.96 22.84 -15.61
C ILE A 11 12.46 21.87 -14.54
N GLU A 12 13.02 20.74 -14.97
CA GLU A 12 13.53 19.72 -14.04
C GLU A 12 14.70 20.26 -13.20
N CYS A 13 15.64 20.97 -13.81
CA CYS A 13 16.74 21.60 -13.07
C CYS A 13 16.24 22.67 -12.09
N ALA A 14 15.23 23.45 -12.46
CA ALA A 14 14.64 24.45 -11.56
C ALA A 14 13.90 23.81 -10.38
N ALA A 15 13.38 22.59 -10.52
CA ALA A 15 12.69 21.86 -9.47
C ALA A 15 13.62 21.15 -8.47
N LEU A 16 14.89 20.88 -8.86
CA LEU A 16 15.87 20.18 -8.01
C LEU A 16 16.00 20.76 -6.59
N PRO A 17 16.10 22.09 -6.38
CA PRO A 17 16.19 22.63 -5.02
C PRO A 17 14.95 22.36 -4.16
N ALA A 18 13.77 22.21 -4.77
CA ALA A 18 12.55 21.88 -4.06
C ALA A 18 12.57 20.42 -3.58
N TYR A 19 12.98 19.48 -4.46
CA TYR A 19 13.13 18.07 -4.07
C TYR A 19 14.20 17.89 -3.01
N ALA A 20 15.38 18.48 -3.18
CA ALA A 20 16.43 18.43 -2.16
C ALA A 20 15.97 18.96 -0.79
N ARG A 21 15.16 20.02 -0.76
CA ARG A 21 14.56 20.52 0.48
C ARG A 21 13.55 19.58 1.08
N LEU A 22 12.73 18.89 0.28
CA LEU A 22 11.78 17.89 0.75
C LEU A 22 12.50 16.70 1.41
N GLU A 23 13.53 16.19 0.74
CA GLU A 23 14.36 15.09 1.24
C GLU A 23 15.09 15.46 2.53
N LEU A 24 15.82 16.58 2.53
CA LEU A 24 16.57 17.05 3.69
C LEU A 24 15.67 17.38 4.89
N LYS A 25 14.48 17.93 4.64
CA LYS A 25 13.56 18.30 5.71
C LYS A 25 12.82 17.10 6.28
N GLY A 26 12.57 16.11 5.44
CA GLY A 26 11.80 14.93 5.80
C GLY A 26 10.37 15.23 6.30
N MET A 27 9.64 14.19 6.62
CA MET A 27 8.26 14.26 7.09
C MET A 27 8.14 13.67 8.48
N HIS A 28 7.49 14.39 9.40
CA HIS A 28 7.24 13.89 10.74
C HIS A 28 6.13 12.85 10.75
N LEU A 29 6.41 11.70 11.40
CA LEU A 29 5.44 10.62 11.62
C LEU A 29 5.11 10.51 13.10
N ASP A 30 3.83 10.61 13.44
CA ASP A 30 3.31 10.25 14.76
C ASP A 30 3.29 8.71 14.88
N THR A 31 4.29 8.18 15.55
CA THR A 31 4.48 6.73 15.69
C THR A 31 3.40 6.06 16.53
N ALA A 32 2.81 6.77 17.48
CA ALA A 32 1.72 6.23 18.30
C ALA A 32 0.45 6.05 17.45
N ARG A 33 0.09 7.07 16.68
CA ARG A 33 -1.02 6.97 15.72
C ARG A 33 -0.76 5.91 14.65
N TRP A 34 0.48 5.81 14.15
CA TRP A 34 0.83 4.77 13.18
C TRP A 34 0.63 3.37 13.74
N ARG A 35 1.10 3.10 14.96
CA ARG A 35 0.91 1.81 15.65
C ARG A 35 -0.58 1.49 15.83
N THR A 36 -1.38 2.48 16.20
CA THR A 36 -2.84 2.33 16.32
C THR A 36 -3.48 2.00 14.96
N ALA A 37 -3.06 2.68 13.88
CA ALA A 37 -3.54 2.41 12.53
C ALA A 37 -3.19 1.00 12.07
N VAL A 38 -1.96 0.54 12.34
CA VAL A 38 -1.51 -0.81 12.02
C VAL A 38 -2.30 -1.86 12.80
N ALA A 39 -2.52 -1.67 14.11
CA ALA A 39 -3.31 -2.60 14.92
C ALA A 39 -4.75 -2.74 14.40
N ALA A 40 -5.37 -1.63 14.03
CA ALA A 40 -6.71 -1.63 13.43
C ALA A 40 -6.73 -2.37 12.08
N ASN A 41 -5.70 -2.17 11.26
CA ASN A 41 -5.56 -2.86 9.98
C ASN A 41 -5.29 -4.36 10.14
N ASP A 42 -4.53 -4.75 11.15
CA ASP A 42 -4.31 -6.18 11.48
C ASP A 42 -5.59 -6.88 11.94
N ALA A 43 -6.45 -6.17 12.68
CA ALA A 43 -7.76 -6.68 13.07
C ALA A 43 -8.67 -6.86 11.83
N GLU A 44 -8.74 -5.86 10.96
CA GLU A 44 -9.47 -5.90 9.71
C GLU A 44 -8.98 -7.02 8.78
N PHE A 45 -7.66 -7.17 8.64
CA PHE A 45 -7.07 -8.26 7.85
C PHE A 45 -7.47 -9.64 8.39
N ARG A 46 -7.46 -9.85 9.73
CA ARG A 46 -7.88 -11.12 10.32
C ARG A 46 -9.35 -11.41 10.04
N GLU A 47 -10.22 -10.41 10.16
CA GLU A 47 -11.65 -10.52 9.84
C GLU A 47 -11.84 -10.91 8.36
N LYS A 48 -11.21 -10.18 7.42
CA LYS A 48 -11.35 -10.47 5.99
C LYS A 48 -10.74 -11.81 5.60
N ARG A 49 -9.65 -12.21 6.26
CA ARG A 49 -9.08 -13.56 6.09
C ARG A 49 -10.03 -14.65 6.57
N ALA A 50 -10.67 -14.48 7.72
CA ALA A 50 -11.65 -15.42 8.22
C ALA A 50 -12.87 -15.54 7.29
N ALA A 51 -13.38 -14.41 6.79
CA ALA A 51 -14.47 -14.39 5.81
C ALA A 51 -14.10 -15.12 4.50
N LEU A 52 -12.87 -14.93 4.04
CA LEU A 52 -12.37 -15.61 2.84
C LEU A 52 -12.24 -17.13 3.07
N LEU A 53 -11.74 -17.56 4.24
CA LEU A 53 -11.63 -18.97 4.60
C LEU A 53 -13.02 -19.64 4.67
N GLU A 54 -13.98 -18.99 5.28
CA GLU A 54 -15.34 -19.52 5.35
C GLU A 54 -15.99 -19.60 3.96
N CYS A 55 -15.76 -18.59 3.13
CA CYS A 55 -16.26 -18.53 1.76
C CYS A 55 -15.76 -19.71 0.89
N PHE A 56 -14.53 -20.16 1.15
CA PHE A 56 -13.87 -21.27 0.43
C PHE A 56 -13.69 -22.54 1.28
N LYS A 57 -14.50 -22.71 2.30
CA LYS A 57 -14.46 -23.88 3.18
C LYS A 57 -14.52 -25.18 2.39
N GLY A 58 -13.64 -26.13 2.70
CA GLY A 58 -13.51 -27.41 2.02
C GLY A 58 -12.72 -27.39 0.68
N THR A 59 -12.29 -26.20 0.22
CA THR A 59 -11.43 -26.10 -0.98
C THR A 59 -10.00 -25.70 -0.65
N VAL A 60 -9.77 -25.23 0.57
CA VAL A 60 -8.46 -24.80 1.09
C VAL A 60 -7.68 -26.03 1.55
N GLU A 61 -6.45 -26.15 1.13
CA GLU A 61 -5.53 -27.17 1.65
C GLU A 61 -5.13 -26.81 3.07
N GLN A 62 -5.33 -27.76 3.97
CA GLN A 62 -4.98 -27.63 5.37
C GLN A 62 -3.63 -28.33 5.63
N ASP A 63 -2.88 -27.83 6.59
CA ASP A 63 -1.68 -28.47 7.09
C ASP A 63 -2.03 -29.66 8.00
N LEU A 64 -1.01 -30.30 8.57
CA LEU A 64 -1.18 -31.44 9.49
C LEU A 64 -2.00 -31.11 10.76
N PHE A 65 -2.19 -29.83 11.06
CA PHE A 65 -2.94 -29.35 12.23
C PHE A 65 -4.34 -28.86 11.85
N GLY A 66 -4.74 -29.02 10.59
CA GLY A 66 -6.04 -28.57 10.10
C GLY A 66 -6.13 -27.06 9.84
N GLU A 67 -5.01 -26.35 9.93
CA GLU A 67 -4.95 -24.93 9.66
C GLU A 67 -4.59 -24.67 8.19
N PRO A 68 -5.12 -23.60 7.60
CA PRO A 68 -4.67 -23.15 6.27
C PRO A 68 -3.20 -22.75 6.37
N GLY A 69 -2.37 -23.24 5.45
CA GLY A 69 -0.93 -22.92 5.41
C GLY A 69 -0.68 -21.42 5.59
N SER A 70 0.47 -21.07 6.17
CA SER A 70 0.85 -19.67 6.48
C SER A 70 0.75 -18.72 5.27
N ASP A 71 0.99 -19.26 4.09
CA ASP A 71 0.96 -18.52 2.82
C ASP A 71 -0.42 -18.51 2.15
N TRP A 72 -1.44 -19.08 2.81
CA TRP A 72 -2.76 -19.13 2.21
C TRP A 72 -3.31 -17.72 2.03
N GLY A 73 -3.75 -17.47 0.80
CA GLY A 73 -4.18 -16.15 0.35
C GLY A 73 -3.31 -15.58 -0.78
N SER A 74 -2.28 -16.30 -1.24
CA SER A 74 -1.61 -15.96 -2.50
C SER A 74 -2.60 -16.01 -3.67
N ASP A 75 -2.32 -15.26 -4.74
CA ASP A 75 -3.20 -15.22 -5.91
C ASP A 75 -3.42 -16.60 -6.54
N GLU A 76 -2.39 -17.44 -6.55
CA GLU A 76 -2.45 -18.81 -7.06
C GLU A 76 -3.37 -19.69 -6.20
N GLN A 77 -3.25 -19.60 -4.88
CA GLN A 77 -4.08 -20.37 -3.95
C GLN A 77 -5.53 -19.93 -3.99
N ILE A 78 -5.80 -18.62 -4.05
CA ILE A 78 -7.15 -18.09 -4.22
C ILE A 78 -7.75 -18.58 -5.53
N LYS A 79 -7.02 -18.52 -6.64
CA LYS A 79 -7.48 -19.05 -7.94
C LYS A 79 -7.72 -20.56 -7.91
N ALA A 80 -6.88 -21.32 -7.21
CA ALA A 80 -7.06 -22.75 -7.05
C ALA A 80 -8.34 -23.06 -6.26
N SER A 81 -8.57 -22.36 -5.14
CA SER A 81 -9.79 -22.48 -4.33
C SER A 81 -11.04 -22.06 -5.11
N CYS A 82 -10.96 -21.00 -5.90
CA CYS A 82 -12.04 -20.57 -6.78
C CYS A 82 -12.42 -21.68 -7.77
N ARG A 83 -11.44 -22.28 -8.45
CA ARG A 83 -11.67 -23.39 -9.39
C ARG A 83 -12.32 -24.61 -8.71
N LYS A 84 -11.82 -25.01 -7.53
CA LYS A 84 -12.40 -26.11 -6.74
C LYS A 84 -13.84 -25.81 -6.31
N ALA A 85 -14.17 -24.53 -6.06
CA ALA A 85 -15.49 -24.07 -5.68
C ALA A 85 -16.43 -23.79 -6.88
N GLY A 86 -16.01 -24.10 -8.10
CA GLY A 86 -16.81 -23.85 -9.32
C GLY A 86 -16.94 -22.35 -9.67
N TYR A 87 -16.03 -21.51 -9.22
CA TYR A 87 -15.95 -20.10 -9.55
C TYR A 87 -14.64 -19.81 -10.28
N ALA A 88 -14.72 -19.28 -11.50
CA ALA A 88 -13.54 -19.01 -12.32
C ALA A 88 -13.49 -17.53 -12.74
N PRO A 89 -13.05 -16.63 -11.86
CA PRO A 89 -12.87 -15.22 -12.21
C PRO A 89 -11.79 -15.10 -13.30
N ARG A 90 -11.97 -14.16 -14.23
CA ARG A 90 -11.01 -13.89 -15.30
C ARG A 90 -9.62 -13.58 -14.73
N ASP A 91 -9.57 -12.73 -13.73
CA ASP A 91 -8.39 -12.42 -12.93
C ASP A 91 -8.81 -11.92 -11.53
N LEU A 92 -7.84 -11.62 -10.67
CA LEU A 92 -8.10 -11.13 -9.32
C LEU A 92 -7.86 -9.61 -9.19
N ARG A 93 -7.86 -8.87 -10.29
CA ARG A 93 -7.74 -7.41 -10.26
C ARG A 93 -8.99 -6.78 -9.68
N LYS A 94 -8.82 -5.64 -9.03
CA LYS A 94 -9.94 -4.91 -8.41
C LYS A 94 -11.03 -4.59 -9.43
N GLU A 95 -10.66 -4.10 -10.60
CA GLU A 95 -11.56 -3.70 -11.66
C GLU A 95 -12.39 -4.88 -12.17
N THR A 96 -11.78 -6.05 -12.31
CA THR A 96 -12.46 -7.28 -12.72
C THR A 96 -13.41 -7.75 -11.63
N LEU A 97 -12.93 -7.87 -10.38
CA LEU A 97 -13.75 -8.36 -9.26
C LEU A 97 -14.95 -7.44 -8.96
N GLN A 98 -14.82 -6.13 -9.18
CA GLN A 98 -15.93 -5.19 -9.00
C GLN A 98 -17.08 -5.39 -10.00
N THR A 99 -16.81 -5.94 -11.17
CA THR A 99 -17.82 -6.18 -12.21
C THR A 99 -18.44 -7.57 -12.11
N GLU A 100 -17.85 -8.47 -11.32
CA GLU A 100 -18.35 -9.84 -11.12
C GLU A 100 -19.64 -9.83 -10.30
N ARG A 101 -20.60 -10.69 -10.70
CA ARG A 101 -21.88 -10.85 -9.98
C ARG A 101 -21.79 -11.86 -8.84
N ASP A 102 -20.75 -12.68 -8.83
CA ASP A 102 -20.55 -13.69 -7.80
C ASP A 102 -20.17 -13.00 -6.47
N PRO A 103 -20.87 -13.26 -5.36
CA PRO A 103 -20.60 -12.64 -4.07
C PRO A 103 -19.18 -12.93 -3.54
N ARG A 104 -18.56 -14.02 -3.96
CA ARG A 104 -17.19 -14.38 -3.63
C ARG A 104 -16.18 -13.37 -4.15
N ALA A 105 -16.46 -12.70 -5.26
CA ALA A 105 -15.61 -11.65 -5.82
C ALA A 105 -15.38 -10.51 -4.81
N LYS A 106 -16.44 -10.08 -4.11
CA LYS A 106 -16.36 -9.03 -3.09
C LYS A 106 -15.50 -9.46 -1.93
N VAL A 107 -15.66 -10.70 -1.44
CA VAL A 107 -14.86 -11.24 -0.33
C VAL A 107 -13.38 -11.30 -0.68
N ILE A 108 -13.05 -11.75 -1.90
CA ILE A 108 -11.67 -11.77 -2.39
C ILE A 108 -11.10 -10.35 -2.48
N MET A 109 -11.86 -9.41 -3.01
CA MET A 109 -11.43 -8.02 -3.16
C MET A 109 -11.12 -7.39 -1.80
N GLU A 110 -12.02 -7.50 -0.84
CA GLU A 110 -11.86 -6.96 0.51
C GLU A 110 -10.63 -7.56 1.23
N PHE A 111 -10.43 -8.87 1.11
CA PHE A 111 -9.24 -9.53 1.64
C PHE A 111 -7.95 -8.99 1.01
N ARG A 112 -7.92 -8.86 -0.32
CA ARG A 112 -6.72 -8.37 -1.03
C ARG A 112 -6.40 -6.92 -0.67
N GLU A 113 -7.42 -6.08 -0.49
CA GLU A 113 -7.23 -4.69 -0.03
C GLU A 113 -6.63 -4.66 1.39
N ALA A 114 -7.19 -5.42 2.32
CA ALA A 114 -6.67 -5.50 3.68
C ALA A 114 -5.24 -6.08 3.74
N ARG A 115 -4.95 -7.10 2.92
CA ARG A 115 -3.61 -7.67 2.78
C ARG A 115 -2.62 -6.66 2.22
N GLY A 116 -3.00 -5.94 1.17
CA GLY A 116 -2.16 -4.91 0.57
C GLY A 116 -1.77 -3.82 1.56
N LEU A 117 -2.74 -3.35 2.35
CA LEU A 117 -2.50 -2.38 3.42
C LEU A 117 -1.56 -2.92 4.49
N LYS A 118 -1.76 -4.17 4.95
CA LYS A 118 -0.90 -4.82 5.93
C LYS A 118 0.54 -4.95 5.44
N THR A 119 0.74 -5.34 4.19
CA THR A 119 2.07 -5.54 3.61
C THR A 119 2.79 -4.21 3.38
N ALA A 120 2.09 -3.20 2.84
CA ALA A 120 2.72 -1.93 2.48
C ALA A 120 2.88 -0.96 3.65
N HIS A 121 1.99 -1.02 4.66
CA HIS A 121 1.90 -0.03 5.73
C HIS A 121 1.84 -0.68 7.12
N GLY A 122 2.61 -1.76 7.32
CA GLY A 122 2.77 -2.42 8.61
C GLY A 122 3.75 -1.72 9.55
N LEU A 123 4.13 -2.41 10.63
CA LEU A 123 5.13 -1.91 11.59
C LEU A 123 6.51 -1.74 10.95
N GLU A 124 6.83 -2.53 9.91
CA GLU A 124 8.07 -2.43 9.16
C GLU A 124 8.29 -1.04 8.55
N PHE A 125 7.23 -0.28 8.32
CA PHE A 125 7.33 1.10 7.85
C PHE A 125 8.10 2.00 8.82
N LEU A 126 8.10 1.69 10.13
CA LEU A 126 8.83 2.46 11.14
C LEU A 126 10.36 2.38 10.99
N ARG A 127 10.89 1.42 10.23
CA ARG A 127 12.33 1.33 9.93
C ARG A 127 12.86 2.54 9.15
N PHE A 128 11.98 3.27 8.47
CA PHE A 128 12.33 4.46 7.71
C PHE A 128 12.44 5.72 8.58
N LEU A 129 12.18 5.62 9.88
CA LEU A 129 12.40 6.74 10.80
C LEU A 129 13.92 6.96 10.99
N HIS A 130 14.37 8.14 10.64
CA HIS A 130 15.77 8.52 10.85
C HIS A 130 16.05 8.73 12.32
N VAL A 131 17.14 8.11 12.81
CA VAL A 131 17.47 8.04 14.25
C VAL A 131 17.74 9.40 14.86
N ALA A 132 18.32 10.33 14.09
CA ALA A 132 18.75 11.62 14.63
C ALA A 132 17.58 12.61 14.83
N ASP A 133 16.53 12.55 14.02
CA ASP A 133 15.45 13.55 14.06
C ASP A 133 14.04 12.96 14.10
N GLY A 134 13.91 11.62 14.06
CA GLY A 134 12.62 10.93 14.09
C GLY A 134 11.74 11.21 12.89
N ARG A 135 12.32 11.61 11.76
CA ARG A 135 11.59 11.95 10.53
C ARG A 135 11.83 10.89 9.46
N ILE A 136 10.97 10.86 8.49
CA ILE A 136 11.12 10.04 7.29
C ILE A 136 11.69 10.93 6.19
N HIS A 137 12.80 10.51 5.61
CA HIS A 137 13.49 11.18 4.51
C HIS A 137 13.37 10.29 3.26
N PRO A 138 12.35 10.49 2.42
CA PRO A 138 12.18 9.70 1.21
C PRO A 138 13.12 10.18 0.11
N ASP A 139 13.45 9.28 -0.82
CA ASP A 139 14.12 9.62 -2.06
C ASP A 139 13.12 10.01 -3.14
N PHE A 140 13.31 11.18 -3.77
CA PHE A 140 12.53 11.60 -4.91
C PHE A 140 13.34 11.49 -6.21
N ASN A 141 12.78 10.79 -7.18
CA ASN A 141 13.34 10.73 -8.54
C ASN A 141 12.40 11.44 -9.52
N GLN A 142 12.87 12.55 -10.10
CA GLN A 142 12.08 13.39 -10.99
C GLN A 142 11.78 12.74 -12.35
N ILE A 143 12.67 11.86 -12.83
CA ILE A 143 12.67 11.38 -14.22
C ILE A 143 12.40 9.87 -14.32
N ALA A 144 12.03 9.21 -13.20
CA ALA A 144 11.88 7.76 -13.17
C ALA A 144 10.67 7.22 -13.92
N ALA A 145 9.61 8.01 -14.09
CA ALA A 145 8.38 7.56 -14.72
C ALA A 145 8.29 8.03 -16.18
N ASN A 146 7.93 7.11 -17.09
CA ASN A 146 7.69 7.43 -18.50
C ASN A 146 6.58 8.48 -18.72
N SER A 147 5.74 8.72 -17.71
CA SER A 147 4.68 9.72 -17.72
C SER A 147 5.16 11.13 -17.37
N GLY A 148 6.45 11.33 -17.07
CA GLY A 148 7.00 12.60 -16.58
C GLY A 148 6.62 12.94 -15.14
N ARG A 149 6.07 11.97 -14.38
CA ARG A 149 5.80 12.15 -12.95
C ARG A 149 7.04 11.82 -12.14
N SER A 150 7.26 12.55 -11.05
CA SER A 150 8.24 12.14 -10.05
C SER A 150 7.81 10.84 -9.37
N SER A 151 8.76 10.01 -9.03
CA SER A 151 8.56 8.86 -8.15
C SER A 151 9.16 9.14 -6.77
N CYS A 152 8.73 8.36 -5.79
CA CYS A 152 9.19 8.45 -4.42
C CYS A 152 9.50 7.03 -3.92
N ALA A 153 10.67 6.87 -3.32
CA ALA A 153 11.15 5.58 -2.78
C ALA A 153 11.68 5.78 -1.36
N GLU A 154 11.88 4.71 -0.66
CA GLU A 154 12.54 4.58 0.66
C GLU A 154 12.13 5.58 1.76
N PRO A 155 10.82 5.62 2.10
CA PRO A 155 9.70 4.86 1.57
C PRO A 155 8.90 5.60 0.51
N ASN A 156 8.05 4.88 -0.24
CA ASN A 156 7.13 5.52 -1.16
C ASN A 156 5.99 6.25 -0.41
N LEU A 157 6.20 7.54 -0.09
CA LEU A 157 5.19 8.38 0.57
C LEU A 157 4.01 8.73 -0.35
N GLN A 158 4.18 8.64 -1.67
CA GLN A 158 3.08 8.85 -2.63
C GLN A 158 2.05 7.72 -2.59
N GLY A 159 2.48 6.53 -2.11
CA GLY A 159 1.64 5.35 -1.93
C GLY A 159 0.81 5.33 -0.64
N ILE A 160 0.97 6.30 0.26
CA ILE A 160 0.21 6.34 1.52
C ILE A 160 -1.29 6.44 1.25
N PRO A 161 -2.12 5.55 1.86
CA PRO A 161 -3.56 5.56 1.65
C PRO A 161 -4.19 6.91 1.96
N ARG A 162 -5.19 7.29 1.15
CA ARG A 162 -5.89 8.58 1.33
C ARG A 162 -6.83 8.60 2.53
N THR A 163 -6.97 7.48 3.24
CA THR A 163 -7.84 7.39 4.42
C THR A 163 -7.29 8.24 5.57
N PRO A 164 -8.16 8.87 6.38
CA PRO A 164 -7.75 9.63 7.57
C PRO A 164 -6.90 8.80 8.53
N ARG A 165 -7.15 7.49 8.63
CA ARG A 165 -6.39 6.55 9.48
C ARG A 165 -4.89 6.66 9.27
N TYR A 166 -4.42 6.70 8.02
CA TYR A 166 -2.99 6.79 7.70
C TYR A 166 -2.51 8.23 7.54
N ARG A 167 -3.29 9.08 6.87
CA ARG A 167 -2.86 10.47 6.63
C ARG A 167 -2.73 11.29 7.90
N SER A 168 -3.58 11.06 8.91
CA SER A 168 -3.47 11.73 10.21
C SER A 168 -2.21 11.36 11.00
N CYS A 169 -1.50 10.31 10.61
CA CYS A 169 -0.21 9.96 11.21
C CYS A 169 0.91 10.91 10.79
N PHE A 170 0.75 11.59 9.65
CA PHE A 170 1.71 12.60 9.20
C PHE A 170 1.27 13.96 9.74
N ALA A 171 2.09 14.54 10.62
CA ALA A 171 1.77 15.79 11.30
C ALA A 171 2.71 16.91 10.89
N ALA A 172 2.19 18.11 10.75
CA ALA A 172 3.02 19.30 10.65
C ALA A 172 3.59 19.67 12.02
N PRO A 173 4.81 20.23 12.11
CA PRO A 173 5.31 20.84 13.33
C PRO A 173 4.37 21.96 13.82
N ALA A 174 4.45 22.27 15.10
CA ALA A 174 3.66 23.36 15.69
C ALA A 174 3.77 24.66 14.87
N GLY A 175 2.67 25.31 14.63
CA GLY A 175 2.58 26.55 13.82
C GLY A 175 2.68 26.36 12.31
N ARG A 176 2.69 25.13 11.80
CA ARG A 176 2.72 24.80 10.36
C ARG A 176 1.53 23.93 9.98
N LYS A 177 1.25 23.88 8.68
CA LYS A 177 0.20 23.02 8.10
C LYS A 177 0.80 22.17 6.98
N ILE A 178 0.31 20.94 6.83
CA ILE A 178 0.52 20.14 5.62
C ILE A 178 -0.54 20.59 4.63
N VAL A 179 -0.12 20.98 3.45
CA VAL A 179 -1.00 21.28 2.31
C VAL A 179 -1.01 20.04 1.42
N THR A 180 -2.20 19.53 1.12
CA THR A 180 -2.41 18.34 0.26
C THR A 180 -3.25 18.71 -0.93
#